data_5229d15d0f25c6ff94e68a32f5c8332a
#
_entry.id   5229d15d0f25c6ff94e68a32f5c8332a
#
_cell.length_a   1.000
_cell.length_b   1.000
_cell.length_c   1.000
_cell.angle_alpha   90.00
_cell.angle_beta   90.00
_cell.angle_gamma   90.00
#
_symmetry.space_group_name_H-M   'P 1'
#
loop_
_entity.id
_entity.type
_entity.pdbx_description
1 polymer ?
#
loop_
_entity_poly.entity_id
_entity_poly.type
_entity_poly.pdbx_seq_one_letter_code
_entity_poly.pdbx_strand_id
1 'polypeptide(L)'
;MLRVSIAFIATIFLFSGCADKVATPLTHNLDKKEGIYSIKQAKSINMQELVNQVEHYPVIFVGDHHNTEKTHKFFAEFINELGKKGYNLNLANEWFTPSQDELLKEYTDNKFNTETFKKKVDRDKFSKYKREYVSSLYEAIKNNSGRLYGMNISKEDRAKISLREFDKMSQEEKYFYDNLDLNVTAHKQLIYPYLKHCDKMPQTTLESCFDRMYRVQVTWDTYMAQNTSKIANKVIKTPKDKLLVFAGALHIEQNLGIPLRFSRLSNLPFISISNEKIENDKDLKIDTNKADFAYIYESVEERSK
;
A
#
# COMPACT_ATOMS: atom_id res chain seq x y z
N MET A 1 38.59 -23.38 -66.64
CA MET A 1 37.88 -22.22 -66.05
C MET A 1 36.58 -22.75 -65.39
N LEU A 2 36.61 -23.00 -64.14
CA LEU A 2 35.48 -23.53 -63.37
C LEU A 2 34.71 -22.35 -62.78
N ARG A 3 33.46 -22.15 -63.16
CA ARG A 3 32.58 -21.14 -62.59
C ARG A 3 31.88 -21.72 -61.37
N VAL A 4 32.20 -21.22 -60.19
CA VAL A 4 31.52 -21.52 -58.94
C VAL A 4 30.37 -20.52 -58.78
N SER A 5 29.13 -21.02 -58.83
CA SER A 5 27.95 -20.20 -58.51
C SER A 5 27.66 -20.29 -57.00
N ILE A 6 27.79 -19.18 -56.32
CA ILE A 6 27.44 -19.04 -54.89
C ILE A 6 25.95 -18.70 -54.83
N ALA A 7 25.13 -19.62 -54.33
CA ALA A 7 23.74 -19.39 -54.04
C ALA A 7 23.60 -18.71 -52.63
N PHE A 8 23.12 -17.49 -52.60
CA PHE A 8 22.77 -16.79 -51.35
C PHE A 8 21.41 -17.33 -50.86
N ILE A 9 21.41 -18.10 -49.77
CA ILE A 9 20.20 -18.47 -49.06
C ILE A 9 19.86 -17.34 -48.09
N ALA A 10 18.84 -16.54 -48.39
CA ALA A 10 18.30 -15.55 -47.51
C ALA A 10 17.40 -16.24 -46.46
N THR A 11 17.90 -16.38 -45.23
CA THR A 11 17.12 -16.90 -44.12
C THR A 11 16.22 -15.78 -43.60
N ILE A 12 14.93 -15.81 -43.91
CA ILE A 12 13.93 -14.92 -43.36
C ILE A 12 13.65 -15.38 -41.93
N PHE A 13 14.18 -14.66 -40.94
CA PHE A 13 13.76 -14.79 -39.56
C PHE A 13 12.38 -14.15 -39.39
N LEU A 14 11.35 -14.98 -39.37
CA LEU A 14 10.03 -14.61 -38.91
C LEU A 14 10.11 -14.42 -37.38
N PHE A 15 10.26 -13.18 -36.92
CA PHE A 15 10.00 -12.82 -35.53
C PHE A 15 8.48 -12.95 -35.31
N SER A 16 8.03 -14.14 -34.88
CA SER A 16 6.73 -14.27 -34.25
C SER A 16 6.82 -13.54 -32.91
N GLY A 17 6.36 -12.27 -32.87
CA GLY A 17 6.15 -11.56 -31.64
C GLY A 17 5.13 -12.33 -30.81
N CYS A 18 5.57 -13.06 -29.80
CA CYS A 18 4.69 -13.49 -28.73
C CYS A 18 4.19 -12.21 -28.05
N ALA A 19 3.00 -11.77 -28.43
CA ALA A 19 2.22 -10.90 -27.58
C ALA A 19 1.97 -11.72 -26.31
N ASP A 20 2.64 -11.36 -25.20
CA ASP A 20 2.36 -11.93 -23.89
C ASP A 20 0.87 -11.68 -23.62
N LYS A 21 0.07 -12.74 -23.79
CA LYS A 21 -1.31 -12.73 -23.31
C LYS A 21 -1.20 -12.54 -21.82
N VAL A 22 -1.59 -11.36 -21.33
CA VAL A 22 -1.77 -11.13 -19.90
C VAL A 22 -2.68 -12.26 -19.41
N ALA A 23 -2.13 -13.16 -18.62
CA ALA A 23 -2.88 -14.27 -18.07
C ALA A 23 -4.04 -13.68 -17.25
N THR A 24 -5.26 -14.15 -17.53
CA THR A 24 -6.41 -13.75 -16.72
C THR A 24 -6.11 -14.13 -15.27
N PRO A 25 -6.20 -13.20 -14.30
CA PRO A 25 -5.92 -13.51 -12.91
C PRO A 25 -6.80 -14.68 -12.45
N LEU A 26 -6.19 -15.64 -11.74
CA LEU A 26 -6.97 -16.66 -11.05
C LEU A 26 -7.79 -15.97 -9.96
N THR A 27 -9.06 -16.30 -9.89
CA THR A 27 -9.97 -15.74 -8.89
C THR A 27 -10.60 -16.83 -8.05
N HIS A 28 -10.75 -16.58 -6.75
CA HIS A 28 -11.57 -17.39 -5.87
C HIS A 28 -12.98 -16.79 -5.78
N ASN A 29 -14.00 -17.63 -5.91
CA ASN A 29 -15.37 -17.26 -5.57
C ASN A 29 -15.53 -17.35 -4.05
N LEU A 30 -16.03 -16.31 -3.44
CA LEU A 30 -16.21 -16.24 -2.00
C LEU A 30 -17.70 -16.20 -1.64
N ASP A 31 -18.03 -16.79 -0.50
CA ASP A 31 -19.33 -16.55 0.13
C ASP A 31 -19.45 -15.08 0.51
N LYS A 32 -20.61 -14.48 0.25
CA LYS A 32 -20.90 -13.08 0.64
C LYS A 32 -21.14 -13.01 2.16
N LYS A 33 -20.09 -13.32 2.92
CA LYS A 33 -20.10 -13.32 4.38
C LYS A 33 -18.94 -12.48 4.90
N GLU A 34 -19.22 -11.58 5.82
CA GLU A 34 -18.20 -10.82 6.52
C GLU A 34 -17.22 -11.72 7.27
N GLY A 35 -15.94 -11.45 7.16
CA GLY A 35 -14.92 -12.25 7.82
C GLY A 35 -13.54 -12.13 7.19
N ILE A 36 -12.64 -13.00 7.63
CA ILE A 36 -11.26 -13.04 7.16
C ILE A 36 -11.11 -14.22 6.19
N TYR A 37 -10.43 -13.98 5.07
CA TYR A 37 -10.15 -14.99 4.07
C TYR A 37 -8.64 -15.12 3.84
N SER A 38 -8.11 -16.35 3.97
CA SER A 38 -6.74 -16.67 3.57
C SER A 38 -6.74 -16.99 2.07
N ILE A 39 -6.15 -16.10 1.27
CA ILE A 39 -6.13 -16.23 -0.19
C ILE A 39 -5.31 -17.45 -0.59
N LYS A 40 -4.14 -17.64 0.02
CA LYS A 40 -3.27 -18.79 -0.25
C LYS A 40 -3.90 -20.13 0.10
N GLN A 41 -4.70 -20.20 1.17
CA GLN A 41 -5.36 -21.44 1.60
C GLN A 41 -6.76 -21.61 0.99
N ALA A 42 -7.26 -20.60 0.27
CA ALA A 42 -8.58 -20.56 -0.35
C ALA A 42 -9.72 -20.86 0.65
N LYS A 43 -9.64 -20.33 1.88
CA LYS A 43 -10.62 -20.56 2.93
C LYS A 43 -10.83 -19.39 3.87
N SER A 44 -12.01 -19.31 4.47
CA SER A 44 -12.26 -18.41 5.59
C SER A 44 -11.50 -18.87 6.83
N ILE A 45 -11.00 -17.91 7.60
CA ILE A 45 -10.27 -18.11 8.84
C ILE A 45 -10.81 -17.17 9.92
N ASN A 46 -10.51 -17.45 11.17
CA ASN A 46 -10.84 -16.56 12.28
C ASN A 46 -9.64 -15.66 12.66
N MET A 47 -9.86 -14.69 13.55
CA MET A 47 -8.86 -13.75 14.01
C MET A 47 -7.64 -14.45 14.65
N GLN A 48 -7.85 -15.49 15.44
CA GLN A 48 -6.78 -16.24 16.09
C GLN A 48 -5.90 -16.99 15.06
N GLU A 49 -6.53 -17.54 14.01
CA GLU A 49 -5.80 -18.16 12.90
C GLU A 49 -4.97 -17.12 12.13
N LEU A 50 -5.52 -15.92 11.87
CA LEU A 50 -4.76 -14.82 11.26
C LEU A 50 -3.54 -14.47 12.10
N VAL A 51 -3.73 -14.22 13.40
CA VAL A 51 -2.65 -13.88 14.34
C VAL A 51 -1.57 -14.96 14.37
N ASN A 52 -1.94 -16.24 14.31
CA ASN A 52 -0.98 -17.33 14.25
C ASN A 52 -0.23 -17.38 12.91
N GLN A 53 -0.90 -17.11 11.78
CA GLN A 53 -0.29 -17.15 10.46
C GLN A 53 0.70 -15.98 10.22
N VAL A 54 0.54 -14.85 10.91
CA VAL A 54 1.45 -13.71 10.80
C VAL A 54 2.65 -13.80 11.75
N GLU A 55 2.76 -14.85 12.56
CA GLU A 55 3.80 -14.99 13.59
C GLU A 55 5.22 -14.81 13.03
N HIS A 56 5.50 -15.40 11.88
CA HIS A 56 6.84 -15.39 11.26
C HIS A 56 7.12 -14.16 10.40
N TYR A 57 6.18 -13.23 10.30
CA TYR A 57 6.31 -12.03 9.47
C TYR A 57 6.47 -10.79 10.35
N PRO A 58 7.67 -10.19 10.40
CA PRO A 58 7.90 -8.99 11.18
C PRO A 58 7.22 -7.75 10.57
N VAL A 59 6.93 -7.74 9.27
CA VAL A 59 6.28 -6.62 8.58
C VAL A 59 4.93 -7.08 8.01
N ILE A 60 3.88 -6.30 8.27
CA ILE A 60 2.51 -6.58 7.85
C ILE A 60 1.97 -5.35 7.12
N PHE A 61 1.82 -5.45 5.81
CA PHE A 61 1.21 -4.40 5.01
C PHE A 61 -0.30 -4.51 5.04
N VAL A 62 -0.98 -3.38 5.24
CA VAL A 62 -2.43 -3.29 5.35
C VAL A 62 -2.94 -2.26 4.36
N GLY A 63 -3.73 -2.71 3.38
CA GLY A 63 -4.40 -1.85 2.42
C GLY A 63 -5.71 -1.32 2.99
N ASP A 64 -5.85 0.01 3.11
CA ASP A 64 -7.02 0.66 3.66
C ASP A 64 -7.99 1.14 2.58
N HIS A 65 -9.28 0.90 2.79
CA HIS A 65 -10.35 1.62 2.13
C HIS A 65 -10.75 2.80 3.04
N HIS A 66 -10.19 3.97 2.75
CA HIS A 66 -10.41 5.18 3.54
C HIS A 66 -11.90 5.44 3.84
N ASN A 67 -12.19 5.99 5.01
CA ASN A 67 -13.55 6.28 5.50
C ASN A 67 -14.44 5.05 5.76
N THR A 68 -13.87 3.90 6.01
CA THR A 68 -14.61 2.69 6.31
C THR A 68 -14.43 2.30 7.78
N GLU A 69 -15.41 2.57 8.62
CA GLU A 69 -15.37 2.30 10.07
C GLU A 69 -15.09 0.82 10.36
N LYS A 70 -15.75 -0.09 9.64
CA LYS A 70 -15.58 -1.53 9.83
C LYS A 70 -14.13 -1.99 9.67
N THR A 71 -13.43 -1.51 8.63
CA THR A 71 -12.04 -1.90 8.39
C THR A 71 -11.12 -1.39 9.48
N HIS A 72 -11.32 -0.16 9.95
CA HIS A 72 -10.51 0.39 11.03
C HIS A 72 -10.76 -0.31 12.37
N LYS A 73 -12.01 -0.67 12.68
CA LYS A 73 -12.34 -1.49 13.86
C LYS A 73 -11.71 -2.88 13.78
N PHE A 74 -11.79 -3.53 12.64
CA PHE A 74 -11.17 -4.83 12.42
C PHE A 74 -9.66 -4.78 12.66
N PHE A 75 -8.96 -3.79 12.09
CA PHE A 75 -7.52 -3.67 12.31
C PHE A 75 -7.15 -3.25 13.73
N ALA A 76 -7.98 -2.45 14.41
CA ALA A 76 -7.79 -2.17 15.83
C ALA A 76 -7.91 -3.45 16.69
N GLU A 77 -8.87 -4.32 16.38
CA GLU A 77 -9.00 -5.63 17.01
C GLU A 77 -7.78 -6.52 16.72
N PHE A 78 -7.34 -6.61 15.47
CA PHE A 78 -6.14 -7.35 15.08
C PHE A 78 -4.89 -6.87 15.83
N ILE A 79 -4.69 -5.55 15.98
CA ILE A 79 -3.62 -4.96 16.78
C ILE A 79 -3.73 -5.42 18.23
N ASN A 80 -4.92 -5.40 18.82
CA ASN A 80 -5.13 -5.83 20.19
C ASN A 80 -4.85 -7.33 20.39
N GLU A 81 -5.22 -8.19 19.44
CA GLU A 81 -4.91 -9.63 19.49
C GLU A 81 -3.42 -9.91 19.36
N LEU A 82 -2.70 -9.16 18.52
CA LEU A 82 -1.23 -9.21 18.46
C LEU A 82 -0.62 -8.78 19.81
N GLY A 83 -1.13 -7.71 20.43
CA GLY A 83 -0.69 -7.27 21.75
C GLY A 83 -0.89 -8.33 22.85
N LYS A 84 -2.06 -9.00 22.86
CA LYS A 84 -2.34 -10.12 23.78
C LYS A 84 -1.36 -11.29 23.61
N LYS A 85 -0.83 -11.52 22.42
CA LYS A 85 0.24 -12.50 22.14
C LYS A 85 1.64 -12.04 22.61
N GLY A 86 1.74 -10.81 23.12
CA GLY A 86 2.99 -10.25 23.64
C GLY A 86 3.95 -9.78 22.56
N TYR A 87 3.45 -9.35 21.39
CA TYR A 87 4.26 -8.68 20.39
C TYR A 87 4.49 -7.21 20.74
N ASN A 88 5.67 -6.71 20.42
CA ASN A 88 6.01 -5.29 20.48
C ASN A 88 5.50 -4.62 19.18
N LEU A 89 4.53 -3.75 19.30
CA LEU A 89 3.78 -3.23 18.14
C LEU A 89 4.28 -1.86 17.70
N ASN A 90 4.48 -1.71 16.40
CA ASN A 90 4.80 -0.46 15.75
C ASN A 90 3.86 -0.29 14.56
N LEU A 91 3.40 0.93 14.30
CA LEU A 91 2.54 1.28 13.17
C LEU A 91 3.15 2.42 12.38
N ALA A 92 3.56 2.16 11.14
CA ALA A 92 3.86 3.18 10.14
C ALA A 92 2.58 3.51 9.36
N ASN A 93 2.28 4.80 9.21
CA ASN A 93 1.01 5.24 8.69
C ASN A 93 1.20 6.34 7.62
N GLU A 94 0.48 6.22 6.50
CA GLU A 94 0.53 7.19 5.41
C GLU A 94 -0.09 8.56 5.74
N TRP A 95 -0.87 8.64 6.82
CA TRP A 95 -1.53 9.89 7.23
C TRP A 95 -0.55 10.93 7.80
N PHE A 96 0.65 10.50 8.16
CA PHE A 96 1.68 11.33 8.77
C PHE A 96 2.99 11.29 7.99
N THR A 97 3.71 12.39 8.09
CA THR A 97 5.09 12.51 7.61
C THR A 97 6.08 12.26 8.76
N PRO A 98 7.33 11.90 8.47
CA PRO A 98 8.35 11.73 9.51
C PRO A 98 8.57 12.98 10.38
N SER A 99 8.29 14.17 9.87
CA SER A 99 8.38 15.42 10.66
C SER A 99 7.39 15.49 11.83
N GLN A 100 6.36 14.63 11.84
CA GLN A 100 5.36 14.54 12.88
C GLN A 100 5.67 13.46 13.94
N ASP A 101 6.78 12.73 13.81
CA ASP A 101 7.12 11.60 14.68
C ASP A 101 7.22 11.99 16.16
N GLU A 102 7.66 13.21 16.50
CA GLU A 102 7.70 13.65 17.89
C GLU A 102 6.28 13.82 18.47
N LEU A 103 5.33 14.37 17.71
CA LEU A 103 3.92 14.43 18.11
C LEU A 103 3.31 13.05 18.31
N LEU A 104 3.62 12.11 17.39
CA LEU A 104 3.15 10.73 17.46
C LEU A 104 3.73 10.01 18.69
N LYS A 105 5.02 10.25 18.98
CA LYS A 105 5.69 9.74 20.17
C LYS A 105 5.07 10.28 21.45
N GLU A 106 4.85 11.59 21.55
CA GLU A 106 4.20 12.20 22.70
C GLU A 106 2.82 11.62 22.98
N TYR A 107 2.05 11.34 21.93
CA TYR A 107 0.75 10.68 22.07
C TYR A 107 0.88 9.26 22.61
N THR A 108 1.78 8.45 22.06
CA THR A 108 2.00 7.06 22.52
C THR A 108 2.67 6.99 23.88
N ASP A 109 3.41 8.04 24.28
CA ASP A 109 3.96 8.21 25.65
C ASP A 109 2.93 8.70 26.68
N ASN A 110 1.65 8.78 26.32
CA ASN A 110 0.57 9.24 27.19
C ASN A 110 0.67 10.71 27.67
N LYS A 111 1.42 11.59 26.97
CA LYS A 111 1.50 13.00 27.33
C LYS A 111 0.18 13.73 27.14
N PHE A 112 -0.71 13.22 26.30
CA PHE A 112 -2.07 13.72 26.09
C PHE A 112 -3.01 12.59 25.57
N ASN A 113 -4.32 12.86 25.69
CA ASN A 113 -5.35 11.92 25.28
C ASN A 113 -5.66 12.01 23.77
N THR A 114 -6.50 11.09 23.27
CA THR A 114 -6.89 11.00 21.85
C THR A 114 -7.60 12.27 21.36
N GLU A 115 -8.45 12.90 22.17
CA GLU A 115 -9.14 14.12 21.78
C GLU A 115 -8.18 15.31 21.61
N THR A 116 -7.17 15.40 22.46
CA THR A 116 -6.09 16.40 22.30
C THR A 116 -5.23 16.08 21.08
N PHE A 117 -4.94 14.81 20.85
CA PHE A 117 -4.21 14.36 19.65
C PHE A 117 -4.95 14.76 18.37
N LYS A 118 -6.25 14.44 18.26
CA LYS A 118 -7.08 14.86 17.14
C LYS A 118 -6.99 16.36 16.87
N LYS A 119 -7.10 17.17 17.93
CA LYS A 119 -6.99 18.64 17.82
C LYS A 119 -5.60 19.10 17.35
N LYS A 120 -4.53 18.41 17.75
CA LYS A 120 -3.16 18.76 17.35
C LYS A 120 -2.90 18.44 15.89
N VAL A 121 -3.37 17.27 15.40
CA VAL A 121 -3.23 16.87 13.99
C VAL A 121 -4.14 17.62 13.04
N ASP A 122 -5.25 18.19 13.55
CA ASP A 122 -6.17 19.01 12.77
C ASP A 122 -5.55 20.28 12.20
N ARG A 123 -4.57 20.84 12.89
CA ARG A 123 -3.89 22.07 12.46
C ARG A 123 -3.19 21.90 11.09
N ASP A 124 -2.85 20.66 10.73
CA ASP A 124 -2.11 20.33 9.50
C ASP A 124 -3.02 19.95 8.31
N LYS A 125 -4.32 20.23 8.36
CA LYS A 125 -5.29 20.05 7.25
C LYS A 125 -5.53 18.61 6.78
N PHE A 126 -5.52 17.63 7.65
CA PHE A 126 -5.98 16.26 7.34
C PHE A 126 -7.49 16.11 7.15
N SER A 127 -8.18 17.11 6.66
CA SER A 127 -9.59 17.36 6.91
C SER A 127 -10.61 16.61 6.04
N LYS A 128 -10.21 15.71 5.13
CA LYS A 128 -11.18 15.06 4.23
C LYS A 128 -11.68 13.70 4.70
N TYR A 129 -10.99 13.07 5.63
CA TYR A 129 -11.29 11.71 6.07
C TYR A 129 -11.87 11.74 7.48
N LYS A 130 -12.87 10.92 7.76
CA LYS A 130 -13.48 10.82 9.09
C LYS A 130 -12.44 10.27 10.10
N ARG A 131 -11.75 11.15 10.75
CA ARG A 131 -10.65 10.90 11.70
C ARG A 131 -11.04 10.01 12.88
N GLU A 132 -12.33 10.00 13.18
CA GLU A 132 -12.90 9.18 14.25
C GLU A 132 -12.59 7.70 14.04
N TYR A 133 -12.63 7.21 12.80
CA TYR A 133 -12.37 5.81 12.53
C TYR A 133 -10.89 5.45 12.67
N VAL A 134 -10.02 6.32 12.17
CA VAL A 134 -8.56 6.09 12.21
C VAL A 134 -8.03 6.14 13.64
N SER A 135 -8.68 6.91 14.52
CA SER A 135 -8.26 7.01 15.92
C SER A 135 -8.29 5.68 16.66
N SER A 136 -9.19 4.74 16.27
CA SER A 136 -9.24 3.40 16.86
C SER A 136 -7.93 2.62 16.69
N LEU A 137 -7.26 2.76 15.54
CA LEU A 137 -5.95 2.15 15.28
C LEU A 137 -4.87 2.72 16.19
N TYR A 138 -4.88 4.05 16.36
CA TYR A 138 -3.87 4.74 17.18
C TYR A 138 -4.05 4.42 18.66
N GLU A 139 -5.29 4.35 19.11
CA GLU A 139 -5.62 3.91 20.47
C GLU A 139 -5.22 2.47 20.72
N ALA A 140 -5.46 1.57 19.77
CA ALA A 140 -5.05 0.18 19.87
C ALA A 140 -3.52 0.06 20.01
N ILE A 141 -2.74 0.79 19.22
CA ILE A 141 -1.28 0.83 19.34
C ILE A 141 -0.84 1.38 20.70
N LYS A 142 -1.41 2.52 21.11
CA LYS A 142 -1.10 3.18 22.37
C LYS A 142 -1.40 2.28 23.58
N ASN A 143 -2.59 1.64 23.59
CA ASN A 143 -3.05 0.76 24.67
C ASN A 143 -2.19 -0.52 24.79
N ASN A 144 -1.53 -0.93 23.73
CA ASN A 144 -0.56 -2.02 23.72
C ASN A 144 0.89 -1.54 23.87
N SER A 145 1.12 -0.32 24.39
CA SER A 145 2.45 0.29 24.60
C SER A 145 3.29 0.34 23.33
N GLY A 146 2.64 0.37 22.17
CA GLY A 146 3.27 0.44 20.86
C GLY A 146 3.68 1.85 20.45
N ARG A 147 4.21 1.99 19.23
CA ARG A 147 4.70 3.26 18.67
C ARG A 147 4.07 3.55 17.32
N LEU A 148 3.82 4.85 17.08
CA LEU A 148 3.35 5.37 15.80
C LEU A 148 4.48 6.08 15.07
N TYR A 149 4.50 5.96 13.73
CA TYR A 149 5.47 6.61 12.85
C TYR A 149 4.77 7.18 11.61
N GLY A 150 5.22 8.35 11.17
CA GLY A 150 4.87 8.91 9.88
C GLY A 150 5.76 8.32 8.78
N MET A 151 5.17 7.99 7.62
CA MET A 151 5.96 7.46 6.50
C MET A 151 5.74 8.23 5.19
N ASN A 152 4.74 9.12 5.11
CA ASN A 152 4.40 9.79 3.87
C ASN A 152 5.38 10.93 3.54
N ILE A 153 5.50 11.22 2.25
CA ILE A 153 6.18 12.42 1.75
C ILE A 153 5.34 13.67 2.06
N SER A 154 5.99 14.78 2.33
CA SER A 154 5.26 16.04 2.48
C SER A 154 4.52 16.41 1.19
N LYS A 155 3.40 17.11 1.32
CA LYS A 155 2.63 17.57 0.17
C LYS A 155 3.47 18.50 -0.73
N GLU A 156 4.34 19.30 -0.11
CA GLU A 156 5.22 20.23 -0.81
C GLU A 156 6.29 19.50 -1.62
N ASP A 157 7.04 18.59 -0.99
CA ASP A 157 8.12 17.84 -1.67
C ASP A 157 7.56 16.96 -2.78
N ARG A 158 6.43 16.31 -2.54
CA ARG A 158 5.74 15.56 -3.57
C ARG A 158 5.34 16.44 -4.77
N ALA A 159 4.85 17.67 -4.52
CA ALA A 159 4.48 18.60 -5.60
C ALA A 159 5.70 18.96 -6.44
N LYS A 160 6.83 19.31 -5.83
CA LYS A 160 8.10 19.60 -6.53
C LYS A 160 8.50 18.44 -7.45
N ILE A 161 8.47 17.20 -6.94
CA ILE A 161 8.86 16.00 -7.70
C ILE A 161 7.86 15.73 -8.83
N SER A 162 6.55 15.76 -8.55
CA SER A 162 5.52 15.43 -9.55
C SER A 162 5.43 16.47 -10.67
N LEU A 163 5.71 17.74 -10.38
CA LEU A 163 5.70 18.84 -11.35
C LEU A 163 7.07 19.07 -12.03
N ARG A 164 8.08 18.29 -11.67
CA ARG A 164 9.47 18.41 -12.21
C ARG A 164 10.06 19.81 -11.97
N GLU A 165 9.83 20.38 -10.81
CA GLU A 165 10.38 21.69 -10.44
C GLU A 165 11.86 21.57 -10.05
N PHE A 166 12.71 21.14 -10.99
CA PHE A 166 14.12 20.82 -10.74
C PHE A 166 14.91 21.96 -10.10
N ASP A 167 14.58 23.20 -10.41
CA ASP A 167 15.24 24.38 -9.83
C ASP A 167 14.94 24.54 -8.34
N LYS A 168 13.83 23.98 -7.86
CA LYS A 168 13.41 24.00 -6.46
C LYS A 168 13.82 22.75 -5.69
N MET A 169 14.33 21.73 -6.36
CA MET A 169 14.75 20.47 -5.74
C MET A 169 16.17 20.59 -5.19
N SER A 170 16.36 20.05 -3.98
CA SER A 170 17.70 19.76 -3.45
C SER A 170 18.40 18.67 -4.26
N GLN A 171 19.68 18.46 -4.04
CA GLN A 171 20.44 17.36 -4.69
C GLN A 171 19.88 15.99 -4.30
N GLU A 172 19.43 15.84 -3.06
CA GLU A 172 18.82 14.61 -2.56
C GLU A 172 17.46 14.33 -3.24
N GLU A 173 16.62 15.37 -3.42
CA GLU A 173 15.35 15.26 -4.15
C GLU A 173 15.55 14.94 -5.63
N LYS A 174 16.57 15.50 -6.27
CA LYS A 174 16.95 15.16 -7.65
C LYS A 174 17.40 13.71 -7.77
N TYR A 175 18.27 13.27 -6.87
CA TYR A 175 18.70 11.87 -6.82
C TYR A 175 17.49 10.92 -6.61
N PHE A 176 16.59 11.26 -5.70
CA PHE A 176 15.36 10.51 -5.50
C PHE A 176 14.52 10.43 -6.78
N TYR A 177 14.32 11.57 -7.46
CA TYR A 177 13.57 11.64 -8.72
C TYR A 177 14.17 10.76 -9.82
N ASP A 178 15.48 10.83 -10.00
CA ASP A 178 16.21 10.10 -11.05
C ASP A 178 16.19 8.57 -10.81
N ASN A 179 15.96 8.14 -9.57
CA ASN A 179 15.88 6.74 -9.18
C ASN A 179 14.43 6.21 -9.03
N LEU A 180 13.44 6.97 -9.47
CA LEU A 180 12.05 6.48 -9.52
C LEU A 180 11.91 5.37 -10.57
N ASP A 181 11.52 4.16 -10.15
CA ASP A 181 11.21 3.08 -11.08
C ASP A 181 9.80 3.26 -11.67
N LEU A 182 9.76 3.90 -12.82
CA LEU A 182 8.53 4.16 -13.59
C LEU A 182 8.19 3.02 -14.58
N ASN A 183 8.97 1.92 -14.61
CA ASN A 183 8.84 0.89 -15.66
C ASN A 183 8.18 -0.40 -15.19
N VAL A 184 7.51 -0.41 -14.03
CA VAL A 184 6.79 -1.59 -13.54
C VAL A 184 5.45 -1.71 -14.27
N THR A 185 5.41 -2.51 -15.33
CA THR A 185 4.23 -2.67 -16.20
C THR A 185 3.00 -3.13 -15.43
N ALA A 186 3.13 -4.14 -14.55
CA ALA A 186 2.02 -4.63 -13.74
C ALA A 186 1.45 -3.54 -12.82
N HIS A 187 2.31 -2.69 -12.24
CA HIS A 187 1.87 -1.57 -11.41
C HIS A 187 1.14 -0.50 -12.24
N LYS A 188 1.60 -0.21 -13.46
CA LYS A 188 0.87 0.69 -14.38
C LYS A 188 -0.53 0.14 -14.68
N GLN A 189 -0.63 -1.15 -14.99
CA GLN A 189 -1.91 -1.82 -15.26
C GLN A 189 -2.86 -1.76 -14.07
N LEU A 190 -2.34 -1.87 -12.84
CA LEU A 190 -3.12 -1.71 -11.62
C LEU A 190 -3.64 -0.28 -11.44
N ILE A 191 -2.80 0.73 -11.69
CA ILE A 191 -3.10 2.14 -11.37
C ILE A 191 -3.96 2.82 -12.45
N TYR A 192 -3.75 2.54 -13.73
CA TYR A 192 -4.40 3.24 -14.84
C TYR A 192 -5.93 3.25 -14.78
N PRO A 193 -6.64 2.16 -14.39
CA PRO A 193 -8.10 2.17 -14.26
C PRO A 193 -8.64 3.22 -13.29
N TYR A 194 -7.82 3.66 -12.34
CA TYR A 194 -8.19 4.70 -11.36
C TYR A 194 -7.92 6.13 -11.87
N LEU A 195 -7.22 6.27 -13.00
CA LEU A 195 -6.89 7.56 -13.62
C LEU A 195 -7.88 8.00 -14.70
N LYS A 196 -9.13 7.55 -14.61
CA LYS A 196 -10.20 7.82 -15.61
C LYS A 196 -10.43 9.31 -15.93
N HIS A 197 -10.02 10.22 -15.03
CA HIS A 197 -10.07 11.65 -15.32
C HIS A 197 -9.14 12.04 -16.46
N CYS A 198 -8.08 11.29 -16.73
CA CYS A 198 -7.17 11.50 -17.85
C CYS A 198 -7.85 11.20 -19.20
N ASP A 199 -8.85 10.32 -19.24
CA ASP A 199 -9.61 9.98 -20.46
C ASP A 199 -10.39 11.17 -21.03
N LYS A 200 -10.66 12.18 -20.20
CA LYS A 200 -11.38 13.41 -20.57
C LYS A 200 -10.46 14.51 -21.13
N MET A 201 -9.16 14.27 -21.17
CA MET A 201 -8.19 15.23 -21.68
C MET A 201 -8.02 15.10 -23.20
N PRO A 202 -7.64 16.17 -23.91
CA PRO A 202 -7.29 16.08 -25.32
C PRO A 202 -6.18 15.03 -25.56
N GLN A 203 -6.24 14.28 -26.64
CA GLN A 203 -5.27 13.20 -26.93
C GLN A 203 -3.80 13.64 -26.84
N THR A 204 -3.50 14.89 -27.20
CA THR A 204 -2.14 15.47 -27.11
C THR A 204 -1.62 15.60 -25.69
N THR A 205 -2.49 15.55 -24.68
CA THR A 205 -2.15 15.66 -23.27
C THR A 205 -2.46 14.39 -22.48
N LEU A 206 -3.15 13.42 -23.08
CA LEU A 206 -3.62 12.20 -22.40
C LEU A 206 -2.46 11.38 -21.85
N GLU A 207 -1.47 11.06 -22.67
CA GLU A 207 -0.27 10.32 -22.28
C GLU A 207 0.50 11.08 -21.19
N SER A 208 0.67 12.40 -21.39
CA SER A 208 1.30 13.25 -20.37
C SER A 208 0.54 13.26 -19.04
N CYS A 209 -0.82 13.18 -19.07
CA CYS A 209 -1.61 13.07 -17.85
C CYS A 209 -1.35 11.76 -17.12
N PHE A 210 -1.42 10.62 -17.82
CA PHE A 210 -1.16 9.31 -17.25
C PHE A 210 0.27 9.22 -16.67
N ASP A 211 1.27 9.62 -17.43
CA ASP A 211 2.66 9.60 -16.99
C ASP A 211 2.88 10.45 -15.74
N ARG A 212 2.31 11.66 -15.71
CA ARG A 212 2.40 12.53 -14.55
C ARG A 212 1.74 11.92 -13.33
N MET A 213 0.51 11.42 -13.47
CA MET A 213 -0.24 10.84 -12.35
C MET A 213 0.41 9.54 -11.85
N TYR A 214 0.90 8.71 -12.77
CA TYR A 214 1.65 7.51 -12.41
C TYR A 214 2.94 7.86 -11.66
N ARG A 215 3.67 8.87 -12.08
CA ARG A 215 4.85 9.36 -11.35
C ARG A 215 4.50 9.84 -9.95
N VAL A 216 3.37 10.52 -9.76
CA VAL A 216 2.87 10.89 -8.42
C VAL A 216 2.69 9.65 -7.56
N GLN A 217 2.03 8.62 -8.08
CA GLN A 217 1.83 7.35 -7.36
C GLN A 217 3.17 6.69 -7.00
N VAL A 218 4.07 6.56 -7.97
CA VAL A 218 5.41 5.97 -7.76
C VAL A 218 6.23 6.77 -6.76
N THR A 219 6.12 8.10 -6.78
CA THR A 219 6.77 8.98 -5.79
C THR A 219 6.30 8.65 -4.38
N TRP A 220 5.00 8.54 -4.17
CA TRP A 220 4.42 8.16 -2.88
C TRP A 220 4.93 6.79 -2.42
N ASP A 221 4.77 5.78 -3.28
CA ASP A 221 5.13 4.40 -2.95
C ASP A 221 6.62 4.26 -2.63
N THR A 222 7.48 4.93 -3.41
CA THR A 222 8.93 4.87 -3.21
C THR A 222 9.34 5.54 -1.90
N TYR A 223 8.80 6.72 -1.61
CA TYR A 223 9.11 7.45 -0.39
C TYR A 223 8.62 6.69 0.84
N MET A 224 7.36 6.20 0.81
CA MET A 224 6.80 5.42 1.90
C MET A 224 7.57 4.11 2.11
N ALA A 225 8.00 3.43 1.05
CA ALA A 225 8.83 2.23 1.17
C ALA A 225 10.20 2.50 1.80
N GLN A 226 10.86 3.61 1.43
CA GLN A 226 12.12 4.01 2.03
C GLN A 226 11.97 4.29 3.54
N ASN A 227 10.93 5.04 3.93
CA ASN A 227 10.66 5.30 5.33
C ASN A 227 10.25 4.03 6.09
N THR A 228 9.41 3.17 5.49
CA THR A 228 9.08 1.86 6.06
C THR A 228 10.34 1.03 6.32
N SER A 229 11.29 1.01 5.39
CA SER A 229 12.57 0.30 5.56
C SER A 229 13.41 0.90 6.70
N LYS A 230 13.51 2.24 6.77
CA LYS A 230 14.20 2.93 7.87
C LYS A 230 13.55 2.60 9.24
N ILE A 231 12.22 2.65 9.31
CA ILE A 231 11.46 2.31 10.53
C ILE A 231 11.68 0.85 10.87
N ALA A 232 11.53 -0.09 9.93
CA ALA A 232 11.73 -1.52 10.15
C ALA A 232 13.14 -1.81 10.71
N ASN A 233 14.18 -1.23 10.11
CA ASN A 233 15.56 -1.35 10.59
C ASN A 233 15.75 -0.81 12.02
N LYS A 234 14.97 0.20 12.41
CA LYS A 234 15.00 0.78 13.76
C LYS A 234 14.28 -0.08 14.78
N VAL A 235 13.13 -0.66 14.43
CA VAL A 235 12.21 -1.26 15.41
C VAL A 235 12.22 -2.78 15.44
N ILE A 236 12.56 -3.46 14.34
CA ILE A 236 12.61 -4.94 14.29
C ILE A 236 13.98 -5.41 14.76
N LYS A 237 14.06 -5.89 16.00
CA LYS A 237 15.28 -6.39 16.65
C LYS A 237 15.15 -7.83 17.13
N THR A 238 13.92 -8.26 17.39
CA THR A 238 13.60 -9.60 17.91
C THR A 238 12.41 -10.19 17.14
N PRO A 239 12.16 -11.50 17.21
CA PRO A 239 10.99 -12.13 16.63
C PRO A 239 9.65 -11.61 17.21
N LYS A 240 9.68 -10.94 18.35
CA LYS A 240 8.51 -10.34 18.97
C LYS A 240 8.15 -8.97 18.40
N ASP A 241 9.03 -8.35 17.65
CA ASP A 241 8.79 -7.03 17.10
C ASP A 241 7.95 -7.12 15.81
N LYS A 242 6.91 -6.33 15.72
CA LYS A 242 6.03 -6.22 14.55
C LYS A 242 5.93 -4.77 14.08
N LEU A 243 6.01 -4.58 12.78
CA LEU A 243 5.72 -3.33 12.10
C LEU A 243 4.50 -3.51 11.20
N LEU A 244 3.39 -2.90 11.58
CA LEU A 244 2.23 -2.75 10.70
C LEU A 244 2.46 -1.52 9.82
N VAL A 245 2.19 -1.65 8.53
CA VAL A 245 2.31 -0.57 7.53
C VAL A 245 0.93 -0.32 6.94
N PHE A 246 0.31 0.78 7.34
CA PHE A 246 -1.07 1.11 7.02
C PHE A 246 -1.12 2.21 5.96
N ALA A 247 -1.59 1.88 4.78
CA ALA A 247 -1.71 2.78 3.63
C ALA A 247 -2.95 2.48 2.80
N GLY A 248 -3.37 3.43 1.97
CA GLY A 248 -4.48 3.23 1.04
C GLY A 248 -4.28 1.99 0.16
N ALA A 249 -5.37 1.30 -0.17
CA ALA A 249 -5.35 -0.01 -0.83
C ALA A 249 -4.45 -0.06 -2.07
N LEU A 250 -4.49 0.97 -2.93
CA LEU A 250 -3.67 1.03 -4.15
C LEU A 250 -2.16 1.05 -3.89
N HIS A 251 -1.72 1.46 -2.70
CA HIS A 251 -0.32 1.44 -2.30
C HIS A 251 0.16 0.03 -1.90
N ILE A 252 -0.77 -0.89 -1.61
CA ILE A 252 -0.47 -2.24 -1.10
C ILE A 252 -0.89 -3.34 -2.08
N GLU A 253 -1.95 -3.12 -2.85
CA GLU A 253 -2.61 -4.12 -3.68
C GLU A 253 -1.64 -4.82 -4.64
N GLN A 254 -1.80 -6.14 -4.76
CA GLN A 254 -0.93 -7.04 -5.53
C GLN A 254 0.56 -6.97 -5.14
N ASN A 255 0.86 -6.38 -3.98
CA ASN A 255 2.22 -6.11 -3.52
C ASN A 255 3.05 -5.24 -4.49
N LEU A 256 2.42 -4.47 -5.39
CA LEU A 256 3.09 -3.73 -6.46
C LEU A 256 3.49 -2.29 -6.09
N GLY A 257 2.88 -1.71 -5.05
CA GLY A 257 3.19 -0.36 -4.57
C GLY A 257 4.36 -0.35 -3.56
N ILE A 258 4.07 -0.03 -2.31
CA ILE A 258 5.03 0.01 -1.21
C ILE A 258 5.74 -1.35 -1.01
N PRO A 259 5.02 -2.50 -0.98
CA PRO A 259 5.68 -3.78 -0.70
C PRO A 259 6.77 -4.15 -1.71
N LEU A 260 6.54 -3.94 -3.01
CA LEU A 260 7.55 -4.20 -4.05
C LEU A 260 8.82 -3.38 -3.81
N ARG A 261 8.66 -2.11 -3.50
CA ARG A 261 9.79 -1.19 -3.29
C ARG A 261 10.50 -1.48 -1.96
N PHE A 262 9.74 -1.85 -0.94
CA PHE A 262 10.28 -2.30 0.34
C PHE A 262 11.13 -3.57 0.18
N SER A 263 10.69 -4.56 -0.60
CA SER A 263 11.43 -5.82 -0.81
C SER A 263 12.80 -5.62 -1.48
N ARG A 264 13.00 -4.50 -2.18
CA ARG A 264 14.29 -4.11 -2.76
C ARG A 264 15.22 -3.42 -1.77
N LEU A 265 14.68 -2.95 -0.65
CA LEU A 265 15.40 -2.20 0.40
C LEU A 265 15.62 -3.00 1.67
N SER A 266 14.92 -4.13 1.83
CA SER A 266 14.92 -4.93 3.05
C SER A 266 14.72 -6.40 2.72
N ASN A 267 15.46 -7.26 3.43
CA ASN A 267 15.30 -8.73 3.35
C ASN A 267 14.29 -9.26 4.39
N LEU A 268 13.62 -8.39 5.14
CA LEU A 268 12.62 -8.82 6.12
C LEU A 268 11.41 -9.44 5.41
N PRO A 269 10.97 -10.63 5.81
CA PRO A 269 9.77 -11.23 5.26
C PRO A 269 8.55 -10.40 5.66
N PHE A 270 7.59 -10.32 4.75
CA PHE A 270 6.34 -9.60 4.98
C PHE A 270 5.14 -10.36 4.43
N ILE A 271 3.97 -9.95 4.87
CA ILE A 271 2.68 -10.32 4.31
C ILE A 271 1.83 -9.10 4.07
N SER A 272 0.77 -9.28 3.29
CA SER A 272 -0.21 -8.23 3.00
C SER A 272 -1.63 -8.68 3.33
N ILE A 273 -2.44 -7.69 3.77
CA ILE A 273 -3.87 -7.85 4.07
C ILE A 273 -4.62 -6.80 3.25
N SER A 274 -5.52 -7.22 2.39
CA SER A 274 -6.44 -6.34 1.65
C SER A 274 -7.79 -6.24 2.34
N ASN A 275 -8.61 -5.31 1.87
CA ASN A 275 -10.02 -5.18 2.23
C ASN A 275 -10.88 -5.44 1.01
N GLU A 276 -11.98 -6.19 1.19
CA GLU A 276 -12.95 -6.49 0.15
C GLU A 276 -14.35 -6.12 0.59
N LYS A 277 -14.97 -5.25 -0.21
CA LYS A 277 -16.35 -4.83 0.02
C LYS A 277 -17.31 -5.81 -0.64
N ILE A 278 -18.30 -6.32 0.11
CA ILE A 278 -19.43 -7.07 -0.45
C ILE A 278 -20.33 -6.08 -1.19
N GLU A 279 -20.51 -6.28 -2.50
CA GLU A 279 -21.48 -5.58 -3.32
C GLU A 279 -22.73 -6.47 -3.51
N ASN A 280 -23.93 -5.91 -3.30
CA ASN A 280 -25.17 -6.68 -3.19
C ASN A 280 -25.51 -7.52 -4.43
N ASP A 281 -25.17 -7.02 -5.62
CA ASP A 281 -25.61 -7.60 -6.91
C ASP A 281 -24.53 -8.37 -7.67
N LYS A 282 -23.30 -8.48 -7.11
CA LYS A 282 -22.20 -9.15 -7.78
C LYS A 282 -21.69 -10.34 -6.99
N ASP A 283 -21.27 -11.39 -7.68
CA ASP A 283 -20.46 -12.44 -7.07
C ASP A 283 -19.21 -11.84 -6.48
N LEU A 284 -18.90 -12.19 -5.23
CA LEU A 284 -17.66 -11.78 -4.61
C LEU A 284 -16.52 -12.65 -5.14
N LYS A 285 -15.65 -12.04 -5.93
CA LYS A 285 -14.45 -12.69 -6.48
C LYS A 285 -13.22 -11.95 -6.01
N ILE A 286 -12.24 -12.68 -5.52
CA ILE A 286 -10.95 -12.12 -5.12
C ILE A 286 -9.85 -12.62 -6.06
N ASP A 287 -9.04 -11.68 -6.57
CA ASP A 287 -7.82 -12.01 -7.31
C ASP A 287 -6.82 -12.68 -6.37
N THR A 288 -6.30 -13.84 -6.76
CA THR A 288 -5.33 -14.60 -5.95
C THR A 288 -3.99 -13.88 -5.74
N ASN A 289 -3.71 -12.87 -6.56
CA ASN A 289 -2.52 -12.03 -6.42
C ASN A 289 -2.75 -10.79 -5.57
N LYS A 290 -3.98 -10.52 -5.12
CA LYS A 290 -4.34 -9.26 -4.48
C LYS A 290 -3.59 -9.01 -3.18
N ALA A 291 -3.51 -10.03 -2.34
CA ALA A 291 -2.80 -10.01 -1.05
C ALA A 291 -2.65 -11.45 -0.51
N ASP A 292 -2.07 -11.63 0.67
CA ASP A 292 -2.02 -12.92 1.36
C ASP A 292 -3.34 -13.23 2.07
N PHE A 293 -3.96 -12.19 2.63
CA PHE A 293 -5.25 -12.25 3.31
C PHE A 293 -6.18 -11.12 2.86
N ALA A 294 -7.47 -11.33 3.01
CA ALA A 294 -8.48 -10.31 2.80
C ALA A 294 -9.45 -10.24 3.99
N TYR A 295 -9.76 -9.02 4.44
CA TYR A 295 -10.90 -8.77 5.29
C TYR A 295 -12.10 -8.41 4.41
N ILE A 296 -13.12 -9.23 4.47
CA ILE A 296 -14.36 -9.09 3.70
C ILE A 296 -15.39 -8.40 4.59
N TYR A 297 -16.00 -7.33 4.10
CA TYR A 297 -16.96 -6.56 4.89
C TYR A 297 -18.16 -6.08 4.07
N GLU A 298 -19.31 -5.99 4.74
CA GLU A 298 -20.50 -5.37 4.17
C GLU A 298 -20.41 -3.85 4.30
N SER A 299 -20.71 -3.15 3.21
CA SER A 299 -20.88 -1.70 3.26
C SER A 299 -22.15 -1.39 4.06
N VAL A 300 -21.98 -0.75 5.19
CA VAL A 300 -23.10 -0.01 5.76
C VAL A 300 -23.25 1.24 4.90
N GLU A 301 -24.35 1.37 4.14
CA GLU A 301 -24.66 2.65 3.51
C GLU A 301 -24.77 3.69 4.63
N GLU A 302 -23.74 4.53 4.74
CA GLU A 302 -23.88 5.74 5.53
C GLU A 302 -24.93 6.60 4.83
N ARG A 303 -26.18 6.54 5.31
CA ARG A 303 -27.17 7.53 4.93
C ARG A 303 -26.55 8.88 5.26
N SER A 304 -26.21 9.61 4.22
CA SER A 304 -25.77 11.02 4.31
C SER A 304 -26.88 11.77 5.05
N LYS A 305 -26.59 12.14 6.29
CA LYS A 305 -27.37 13.13 7.03
C LYS A 305 -26.83 14.53 6.73
#